data_ed53fa6548b310f67d7fef722118a915
#
_entry.id   ed53fa6548b310f67d7fef722118a915
#
_cell.length_a   1.000
_cell.length_b   1.000
_cell.length_c   1.000
_cell.angle_alpha   90.00
_cell.angle_beta   90.00
_cell.angle_gamma   90.00
#
_symmetry.space_group_name_H-M   'P 1'
#
loop_
_entity.id
_entity.type
_entity.pdbx_description
1 polymer ?
#
loop_
_entity_poly.entity_id
_entity_poly.type
_entity_poly.pdbx_seq_one_letter_code
_entity_poly.pdbx_strand_id
1 'polypeptide(L)'
;IDEGLVGSEMCIRDRVWLPNGEVLKSEIEKYALETEDRYGYDRVTTPVLAKKELFVCSGHLPHYAEGMYPPMEMDDGTYYLKAMNCPMHHLVFSNKKRSYRELPLRIAEYGTVYRNEMSGTLAGLLRVRMLSMNDAHIYCTLEQVGQEVASNIKMVQDYYSSFGFENYHFRLSLWDPENTDKYIEQPENWNSTQDHLRKILNELGVPY
;
A
#
# COMPACT_ATOMS: atom_id res chain seq x y z
N ILE A 1 3.78 -23.67 4.82
CA ILE A 1 4.87 -23.10 3.95
C ILE A 1 5.91 -24.19 3.83
N ASP A 2 6.28 -24.52 2.60
CA ASP A 2 7.26 -25.53 2.31
C ASP A 2 8.64 -25.13 2.89
N GLU A 3 9.25 -26.03 3.68
CA GLU A 3 10.57 -25.80 4.29
C GLU A 3 11.66 -25.50 3.23
N GLY A 4 11.46 -25.88 1.98
CA GLY A 4 12.35 -25.58 0.85
C GLY A 4 12.25 -24.15 0.30
N LEU A 5 11.21 -23.38 0.64
CA LEU A 5 10.98 -22.04 0.12
C LEU A 5 11.36 -20.94 1.11
N VAL A 6 11.02 -21.12 2.38
CA VAL A 6 11.19 -20.09 3.42
C VAL A 6 11.75 -20.70 4.70
N GLY A 7 12.86 -20.16 5.18
CA GLY A 7 13.43 -20.48 6.48
C GLY A 7 12.75 -19.69 7.60
N SER A 8 12.64 -20.32 8.78
CA SER A 8 12.31 -19.60 10.00
C SER A 8 13.59 -18.99 10.57
N GLU A 9 13.53 -17.75 10.97
CA GLU A 9 14.66 -17.03 11.51
C GLU A 9 14.54 -16.87 13.05
N MET A 10 15.59 -17.21 13.78
CA MET A 10 15.56 -17.19 15.25
C MET A 10 15.89 -15.82 15.84
N CYS A 11 16.70 -15.00 15.16
CA CYS A 11 17.21 -13.76 15.74
C CYS A 11 16.26 -12.57 15.54
N ILE A 12 15.69 -12.42 14.34
CA ILE A 12 14.83 -11.28 13.99
C ILE A 12 13.34 -11.60 14.01
N ARG A 13 13.00 -12.88 14.13
CA ARG A 13 11.61 -13.40 14.07
C ARG A 13 10.86 -12.98 12.79
N ASP A 14 11.58 -12.91 11.70
CA ASP A 14 11.04 -12.68 10.38
C ASP A 14 11.43 -13.82 9.43
N ARG A 15 10.99 -13.79 8.19
CA ARG A 15 11.19 -14.87 7.24
C ARG A 15 12.40 -14.60 6.35
N VAL A 16 13.16 -15.64 6.12
CA VAL A 16 14.30 -15.63 5.19
C VAL A 16 13.90 -16.42 3.95
N TRP A 17 13.92 -15.79 2.80
CA TRP A 17 13.68 -16.47 1.54
C TRP A 17 14.86 -17.37 1.17
N LEU A 18 14.62 -18.66 1.00
CA LEU A 18 15.58 -19.62 0.52
C LEU A 18 15.68 -19.55 -1.02
N PRO A 19 16.71 -20.13 -1.67
CA PRO A 19 16.90 -19.97 -3.12
C PRO A 19 15.68 -20.28 -3.97
N ASN A 20 14.97 -21.37 -3.70
CA ASN A 20 13.75 -21.72 -4.44
C ASN A 20 12.59 -20.73 -4.15
N GLY A 21 12.49 -20.26 -2.91
CA GLY A 21 11.51 -19.25 -2.53
C GLY A 21 11.79 -17.91 -3.18
N GLU A 22 13.05 -17.51 -3.30
CA GLU A 22 13.43 -16.27 -3.98
C GLU A 22 13.12 -16.33 -5.49
N VAL A 23 13.28 -17.48 -6.14
CA VAL A 23 12.85 -17.65 -7.53
C VAL A 23 11.35 -17.41 -7.67
N LEU A 24 10.53 -18.04 -6.81
CA LEU A 24 9.07 -17.87 -6.82
C LEU A 24 8.69 -16.40 -6.56
N LYS A 25 9.29 -15.78 -5.54
CA LYS A 25 9.06 -14.37 -5.19
C LYS A 25 9.41 -13.46 -6.38
N SER A 26 10.57 -13.66 -7.00
CA SER A 26 11.04 -12.85 -8.14
C SER A 26 10.11 -12.95 -9.34
N GLU A 27 9.57 -14.12 -9.64
CA GLU A 27 8.62 -14.30 -10.75
C GLU A 27 7.27 -13.64 -10.47
N ILE A 28 6.80 -13.67 -9.21
CA ILE A 28 5.59 -12.94 -8.79
C ILE A 28 5.81 -11.42 -8.91
N GLU A 29 6.94 -10.93 -8.43
CA GLU A 29 7.30 -9.51 -8.52
C GLU A 29 7.39 -9.06 -9.99
N LYS A 30 8.04 -9.85 -10.83
CA LYS A 30 8.15 -9.57 -12.27
C LYS A 30 6.77 -9.50 -12.93
N TYR A 31 5.89 -10.46 -12.65
CA TYR A 31 4.51 -10.44 -13.16
C TYR A 31 3.75 -9.19 -12.71
N ALA A 32 3.92 -8.77 -11.44
CA ALA A 32 3.32 -7.55 -10.92
C ALA A 32 3.83 -6.31 -11.66
N LEU A 33 5.14 -6.19 -11.83
CA LEU A 33 5.77 -5.07 -12.53
C LEU A 33 5.31 -4.97 -14.01
N GLU A 34 5.25 -6.09 -14.72
CA GLU A 34 4.75 -6.15 -16.10
C GLU A 34 3.25 -5.79 -16.18
N THR A 35 2.48 -6.13 -15.16
CA THR A 35 1.06 -5.77 -15.08
C THR A 35 0.89 -4.28 -14.85
N GLU A 36 1.62 -3.70 -13.91
CA GLU A 36 1.62 -2.26 -13.67
C GLU A 36 1.99 -1.46 -14.92
N ASP A 37 3.01 -1.88 -15.66
CA ASP A 37 3.40 -1.25 -16.93
C ASP A 37 2.23 -1.26 -17.94
N ARG A 38 1.51 -2.38 -18.06
CA ARG A 38 0.31 -2.48 -18.94
C ARG A 38 -0.82 -1.57 -18.51
N TYR A 39 -0.95 -1.31 -17.21
CA TYR A 39 -1.97 -0.42 -16.64
C TYR A 39 -1.51 1.04 -16.56
N GLY A 40 -0.31 1.36 -17.05
CA GLY A 40 0.22 2.72 -17.16
C GLY A 40 0.67 3.32 -15.83
N TYR A 41 1.28 2.52 -14.97
CA TYR A 41 1.91 3.01 -13.74
C TYR A 41 3.35 3.42 -13.99
N ASP A 42 3.73 4.59 -13.47
CA ASP A 42 5.11 5.05 -13.40
C ASP A 42 5.79 4.46 -12.17
N ARG A 43 6.88 3.74 -12.39
CA ARG A 43 7.60 3.09 -11.29
C ARG A 43 8.58 4.04 -10.62
N VAL A 44 8.58 4.02 -9.29
CA VAL A 44 9.53 4.77 -8.45
C VAL A 44 10.22 3.84 -7.46
N THR A 45 11.31 4.31 -6.87
CA THR A 45 11.99 3.67 -5.74
C THR A 45 12.32 4.73 -4.71
N THR A 46 11.93 4.50 -3.47
CA THR A 46 12.09 5.48 -2.40
C THR A 46 12.90 4.91 -1.22
N PRO A 47 13.60 5.77 -0.46
CA PRO A 47 14.39 5.33 0.69
C PRO A 47 13.53 4.66 1.77
N VAL A 48 14.12 3.70 2.46
CA VAL A 48 13.47 3.02 3.61
C VAL A 48 13.59 3.81 4.90
N LEU A 49 14.44 4.83 4.93
CA LEU A 49 14.74 5.66 6.09
C LEU A 49 14.43 7.11 5.74
N ALA A 50 13.71 7.81 6.62
CA ALA A 50 13.42 9.23 6.44
C ALA A 50 13.34 9.99 7.76
N LYS A 51 13.49 11.31 7.68
CA LYS A 51 13.39 12.20 8.83
C LYS A 51 11.96 12.27 9.37
N LYS A 52 11.87 12.46 10.67
CA LYS A 52 10.63 12.56 11.46
C LYS A 52 9.60 13.51 10.84
N GLU A 53 10.05 14.65 10.32
CA GLU A 53 9.21 15.70 9.78
C GLU A 53 8.32 15.21 8.65
N LEU A 54 8.81 14.28 7.83
CA LEU A 54 8.02 13.69 6.76
C LEU A 54 6.83 12.91 7.30
N PHE A 55 7.04 12.13 8.35
CA PHE A 55 5.97 11.32 8.97
C PHE A 55 5.01 12.16 9.81
N VAL A 56 5.45 13.28 10.35
CA VAL A 56 4.58 14.28 10.99
C VAL A 56 3.70 14.96 9.94
N CYS A 57 4.30 15.45 8.85
CA CYS A 57 3.57 16.13 7.78
C CYS A 57 2.50 15.24 7.12
N SER A 58 2.80 13.96 6.96
CA SER A 58 1.88 12.98 6.38
C SER A 58 0.85 12.40 7.35
N GLY A 59 0.88 12.80 8.63
CA GLY A 59 -0.04 12.31 9.67
C GLY A 59 0.27 10.90 10.18
N HIS A 60 1.35 10.26 9.74
CA HIS A 60 1.66 8.88 10.15
C HIS A 60 2.04 8.78 11.63
N LEU A 61 2.86 9.69 12.14
CA LEU A 61 3.27 9.66 13.55
C LEU A 61 2.09 9.85 14.51
N PRO A 62 1.14 10.80 14.32
CA PRO A 62 -0.01 10.92 15.20
C PRO A 62 -0.94 9.71 15.21
N HIS A 63 -1.11 9.05 14.06
CA HIS A 63 -2.15 8.02 13.89
C HIS A 63 -1.63 6.58 13.90
N TYR A 64 -0.36 6.34 13.55
CA TYR A 64 0.21 5.00 13.34
C TYR A 64 1.54 4.78 14.09
N ALA A 65 1.85 5.63 15.07
CA ALA A 65 3.11 5.56 15.83
C ALA A 65 3.37 4.18 16.45
N GLU A 66 2.34 3.50 16.94
CA GLU A 66 2.45 2.18 17.56
C GLU A 66 2.94 1.09 16.57
N GLY A 67 2.59 1.23 15.29
CA GLY A 67 3.02 0.32 14.22
C GLY A 67 4.39 0.65 13.64
N MET A 68 5.00 1.75 14.03
CA MET A 68 6.33 2.15 13.54
C MET A 68 7.42 1.66 14.50
N TYR A 69 8.58 1.29 13.95
CA TYR A 69 9.76 1.04 14.78
C TYR A 69 10.15 2.31 15.54
N PRO A 70 10.76 2.16 16.75
CA PRO A 70 11.26 3.31 17.50
C PRO A 70 12.19 4.18 16.65
N PRO A 71 12.22 5.50 16.91
CA PRO A 71 13.10 6.40 16.19
C PRO A 71 14.58 6.08 16.39
N MET A 72 15.37 6.45 15.40
CA MET A 72 16.83 6.48 15.47
C MET A 72 17.27 7.93 15.63
N GLU A 73 17.92 8.23 16.74
CA GLU A 73 18.49 9.56 16.99
C GLU A 73 19.88 9.61 16.36
N MET A 74 20.07 10.55 15.43
CA MET A 74 21.31 10.81 14.72
C MET A 74 21.78 12.23 14.99
N ASP A 75 23.03 12.54 14.68
CA ASP A 75 23.61 13.88 14.91
C ASP A 75 22.86 15.01 14.18
N ASP A 76 22.21 14.67 13.05
CA ASP A 76 21.50 15.63 12.19
C ASP A 76 19.97 15.52 12.27
N GLY A 77 19.45 14.74 13.22
CA GLY A 77 18.02 14.63 13.50
C GLY A 77 17.50 13.23 13.79
N THR A 78 16.20 13.15 13.95
CA THR A 78 15.47 11.92 14.27
C THR A 78 14.98 11.24 13.00
N TYR A 79 15.24 9.97 12.84
CA TYR A 79 14.87 9.16 11.67
C TYR A 79 13.95 8.01 12.05
N TYR A 80 13.12 7.58 11.11
CA TYR A 80 12.24 6.42 11.23
C TYR A 80 12.38 5.49 10.04
N LEU A 81 12.23 4.19 10.29
CA LEU A 81 12.02 3.22 9.23
C LEU A 81 10.63 3.41 8.59
N LYS A 82 10.58 3.30 7.29
CA LYS A 82 9.36 3.42 6.50
C LYS A 82 8.40 2.26 6.82
N ALA A 83 7.23 2.58 7.35
CA ALA A 83 6.14 1.63 7.61
C ALA A 83 5.13 1.57 6.46
N MET A 84 5.08 2.61 5.61
CA MET A 84 4.22 2.77 4.43
C MET A 84 4.93 3.62 3.38
N ASN A 85 4.56 3.47 2.10
CA ASN A 85 5.14 4.23 0.99
C ASN A 85 4.50 5.61 0.79
N CYS A 86 3.29 5.86 1.33
CA CYS A 86 2.51 7.07 1.11
C CYS A 86 3.30 8.38 1.27
N PRO A 87 4.06 8.61 2.36
CA PRO A 87 4.79 9.87 2.54
C PRO A 87 5.80 10.13 1.42
N MET A 88 6.46 9.07 0.96
CA MET A 88 7.47 9.14 -0.08
C MET A 88 6.85 9.42 -1.45
N HIS A 89 5.74 8.74 -1.78
CA HIS A 89 5.02 8.97 -3.04
C HIS A 89 4.48 10.39 -3.13
N HIS A 90 4.01 10.97 -2.02
CA HIS A 90 3.59 12.37 -1.99
C HIS A 90 4.76 13.34 -2.24
N LEU A 91 5.98 13.03 -1.77
CA LEU A 91 7.17 13.79 -2.14
C LEU A 91 7.49 13.69 -3.63
N VAL A 92 7.38 12.48 -4.20
CA VAL A 92 7.57 12.29 -5.65
C VAL A 92 6.54 13.11 -6.44
N PHE A 93 5.28 13.09 -6.01
CA PHE A 93 4.22 13.90 -6.62
C PHE A 93 4.53 15.40 -6.54
N SER A 94 4.95 15.89 -5.39
CA SER A 94 5.21 17.31 -5.12
C SER A 94 6.55 17.84 -5.65
N ASN A 95 7.41 16.96 -6.17
CA ASN A 95 8.75 17.32 -6.66
C ASN A 95 8.75 18.40 -7.77
N LYS A 96 7.66 18.50 -8.52
CA LYS A 96 7.44 19.56 -9.53
C LYS A 96 6.01 20.06 -9.48
N LYS A 97 5.80 21.30 -9.94
CA LYS A 97 4.46 21.80 -10.22
C LYS A 97 3.86 21.00 -11.38
N ARG A 98 2.66 20.46 -11.18
CA ARG A 98 1.95 19.64 -12.15
C ARG A 98 0.71 20.35 -12.69
N SER A 99 0.41 20.13 -13.95
CA SER A 99 -0.86 20.55 -14.55
C SER A 99 -1.92 19.45 -14.30
N TYR A 100 -3.17 19.85 -14.16
CA TYR A 100 -4.30 18.89 -14.15
C TYR A 100 -4.35 18.01 -15.41
N ARG A 101 -3.73 18.44 -16.50
CA ARG A 101 -3.63 17.66 -17.75
C ARG A 101 -2.64 16.49 -17.66
N GLU A 102 -1.79 16.46 -16.62
CA GLU A 102 -0.89 15.34 -16.34
C GLU A 102 -1.59 14.23 -15.51
N LEU A 103 -2.85 14.44 -15.15
CA LEU A 103 -3.65 13.47 -14.40
C LEU A 103 -4.49 12.58 -15.33
N PRO A 104 -4.71 11.32 -14.99
CA PRO A 104 -4.26 10.65 -13.76
C PRO A 104 -2.77 10.35 -13.81
N LEU A 105 -2.09 10.56 -12.68
CA LEU A 105 -0.72 10.11 -12.47
C LEU A 105 -0.75 8.91 -11.51
N ARG A 106 -0.25 7.77 -11.97
CA ARG A 106 -0.20 6.52 -11.20
C ARG A 106 1.25 6.22 -10.86
N ILE A 107 1.59 6.26 -9.57
CA ILE A 107 2.94 5.99 -9.07
C ILE A 107 2.92 4.66 -8.33
N ALA A 108 3.75 3.71 -8.75
CA ALA A 108 3.87 2.39 -8.13
C ALA A 108 5.28 2.13 -7.62
N GLU A 109 5.37 1.37 -6.53
CA GLU A 109 6.63 0.94 -5.93
C GLU A 109 6.49 -0.47 -5.37
N TYR A 110 7.47 -1.31 -5.64
CA TYR A 110 7.72 -2.52 -4.86
C TYR A 110 8.57 -2.12 -3.65
N GLY A 111 7.91 -1.52 -2.67
CA GLY A 111 8.58 -0.85 -1.55
C GLY A 111 8.81 -1.78 -0.37
N THR A 112 10.06 -1.84 0.12
CA THR A 112 10.34 -2.48 1.39
C THR A 112 9.88 -1.60 2.53
N VAL A 113 9.01 -2.12 3.38
CA VAL A 113 8.47 -1.44 4.57
C VAL A 113 8.66 -2.28 5.82
N TYR A 114 8.71 -1.60 6.96
CA TYR A 114 9.00 -2.22 8.26
C TYR A 114 7.90 -1.86 9.26
N ARG A 115 7.27 -2.86 9.87
CA ARG A 115 6.22 -2.69 10.86
C ARG A 115 6.61 -3.32 12.18
N ASN A 116 6.48 -2.58 13.27
CA ASN A 116 6.79 -3.03 14.62
C ASN A 116 5.67 -3.94 15.16
N GLU A 117 5.48 -5.07 14.49
CA GLU A 117 4.49 -6.05 14.91
C GLU A 117 4.88 -6.75 16.21
N MET A 118 3.92 -6.93 17.10
CA MET A 118 4.12 -7.72 18.32
C MET A 118 4.44 -9.17 17.97
N SER A 119 5.35 -9.80 18.70
CA SER A 119 5.78 -11.17 18.38
C SER A 119 4.64 -12.21 18.39
N GLY A 120 3.61 -12.00 19.20
CA GLY A 120 2.43 -12.88 19.26
C GLY A 120 1.46 -12.74 18.09
N THR A 121 1.62 -11.71 17.25
CA THR A 121 0.77 -11.47 16.07
C THR A 121 1.39 -11.96 14.77
N LEU A 122 2.65 -12.37 14.79
CA LEU A 122 3.35 -12.84 13.59
C LEU A 122 2.76 -14.17 13.10
N ALA A 123 2.50 -14.29 11.80
CA ALA A 123 1.82 -15.45 11.22
C ALA A 123 2.38 -15.80 9.84
N GLY A 124 3.38 -16.70 9.80
CA GLY A 124 3.97 -17.18 8.55
C GLY A 124 4.45 -16.04 7.64
N LEU A 125 3.99 -16.03 6.39
CA LEU A 125 4.18 -14.92 5.45
C LEU A 125 3.01 -13.92 5.45
N LEU A 126 1.93 -14.21 6.18
CA LEU A 126 0.75 -13.34 6.21
C LEU A 126 0.95 -12.10 7.08
N ARG A 127 1.77 -12.21 8.12
CA ARG A 127 2.08 -11.09 9.01
C ARG A 127 3.52 -11.14 9.45
N VAL A 128 4.32 -10.27 8.89
CA VAL A 128 5.78 -10.17 9.05
C VAL A 128 6.16 -8.75 9.46
N ARG A 129 7.40 -8.56 9.91
CA ARG A 129 7.93 -7.24 10.27
C ARG A 129 8.55 -6.49 9.10
N MET A 130 9.17 -7.22 8.18
CA MET A 130 9.70 -6.68 6.93
C MET A 130 8.92 -7.30 5.76
N LEU A 131 8.36 -6.48 4.90
CA LEU A 131 7.64 -6.95 3.71
C LEU A 131 7.98 -6.08 2.50
N SER A 132 8.01 -6.71 1.32
CA SER A 132 7.97 -6.01 0.05
C SER A 132 6.50 -5.77 -0.29
N MET A 133 6.11 -4.50 -0.30
CA MET A 133 4.73 -4.12 -0.59
C MET A 133 4.62 -3.66 -2.04
N ASN A 134 3.80 -4.34 -2.83
CA ASN A 134 3.36 -3.81 -4.11
C ASN A 134 2.29 -2.75 -3.82
N ASP A 135 2.67 -1.50 -3.92
CA ASP A 135 1.86 -0.36 -3.50
C ASP A 135 1.84 0.73 -4.57
N ALA A 136 0.71 1.41 -4.70
CA ALA A 136 0.54 2.48 -5.66
C ALA A 136 -0.28 3.63 -5.10
N HIS A 137 0.00 4.83 -5.59
CA HIS A 137 -0.79 6.03 -5.33
C HIS A 137 -1.22 6.64 -6.65
N ILE A 138 -2.52 6.83 -6.80
CA ILE A 138 -3.12 7.41 -7.99
C ILE A 138 -3.59 8.82 -7.67
N TYR A 139 -3.02 9.78 -8.37
CA TYR A 139 -3.41 11.19 -8.30
C TYR A 139 -4.31 11.49 -9.48
N CYS A 140 -5.56 11.82 -9.22
CA CYS A 140 -6.56 12.01 -10.26
C CYS A 140 -7.55 13.12 -9.88
N THR A 141 -8.34 13.60 -10.87
CA THR A 141 -9.49 14.48 -10.60
C THR A 141 -10.69 13.67 -10.11
N LEU A 142 -11.68 14.33 -9.52
CA LEU A 142 -12.91 13.65 -9.06
C LEU A 142 -13.63 12.93 -10.20
N GLU A 143 -13.62 13.50 -11.39
CA GLU A 143 -14.25 12.90 -12.57
C GLU A 143 -13.52 11.62 -13.04
N GLN A 144 -12.23 11.49 -12.72
CA GLN A 144 -11.43 10.34 -13.09
C GLN A 144 -11.52 9.17 -12.09
N VAL A 145 -11.97 9.44 -10.85
CA VAL A 145 -12.02 8.42 -9.77
C VAL A 145 -12.75 7.15 -10.22
N GLY A 146 -13.88 7.30 -10.92
CA GLY A 146 -14.66 6.15 -11.39
C GLY A 146 -13.87 5.21 -12.30
N GLN A 147 -13.16 5.78 -13.26
CA GLN A 147 -12.34 5.03 -14.19
C GLN A 147 -11.14 4.38 -13.50
N GLU A 148 -10.50 5.08 -12.56
CA GLU A 148 -9.35 4.55 -11.82
C GLU A 148 -9.77 3.39 -10.91
N VAL A 149 -10.90 3.50 -10.21
CA VAL A 149 -11.44 2.40 -9.38
C VAL A 149 -11.80 1.19 -10.26
N ALA A 150 -12.44 1.40 -11.39
CA ALA A 150 -12.77 0.33 -12.33
C ALA A 150 -11.52 -0.39 -12.85
N SER A 151 -10.49 0.37 -13.20
CA SER A 151 -9.18 -0.15 -13.63
C SER A 151 -8.51 -1.00 -12.54
N ASN A 152 -8.54 -0.53 -11.28
CA ASN A 152 -7.99 -1.27 -10.15
C ASN A 152 -8.73 -2.58 -9.88
N ILE A 153 -10.07 -2.54 -9.90
CA ILE A 153 -10.88 -3.77 -9.73
C ILE A 153 -10.53 -4.79 -10.80
N LYS A 154 -10.44 -4.36 -12.05
CA LYS A 154 -10.06 -5.24 -13.15
C LYS A 154 -8.65 -5.80 -12.96
N MET A 155 -7.69 -5.00 -12.57
CA MET A 155 -6.32 -5.45 -12.29
C MET A 155 -6.29 -6.51 -11.18
N VAL A 156 -7.05 -6.32 -10.08
CA VAL A 156 -7.18 -7.32 -9.02
C VAL A 156 -7.80 -8.61 -9.54
N GLN A 157 -8.83 -8.52 -10.37
CA GLN A 157 -9.45 -9.69 -10.99
C GLN A 157 -8.49 -10.44 -11.91
N ASP A 158 -7.67 -9.72 -12.69
CA ASP A 158 -6.65 -10.31 -13.56
C ASP A 158 -5.58 -11.05 -12.72
N TYR A 159 -5.14 -10.48 -11.58
CA TYR A 159 -4.25 -11.17 -10.64
C TYR A 159 -4.88 -12.43 -10.07
N TYR A 160 -6.10 -12.35 -9.55
CA TYR A 160 -6.78 -13.48 -8.93
C TYR A 160 -7.02 -14.60 -9.93
N SER A 161 -7.40 -14.26 -11.16
CA SER A 161 -7.54 -15.23 -12.24
C SER A 161 -6.22 -15.93 -12.56
N SER A 162 -5.10 -15.19 -12.62
CA SER A 162 -3.78 -15.73 -12.91
C SER A 162 -3.27 -16.66 -11.81
N PHE A 163 -3.64 -16.40 -10.55
CA PHE A 163 -3.29 -17.24 -9.40
C PHE A 163 -4.32 -18.32 -9.08
N GLY A 164 -5.40 -18.42 -9.84
CA GLY A 164 -6.46 -19.41 -9.63
C GLY A 164 -7.33 -19.16 -8.40
N PHE A 165 -7.44 -17.91 -7.95
CA PHE A 165 -8.35 -17.54 -6.87
C PHE A 165 -9.77 -17.33 -7.44
N GLU A 166 -10.67 -18.24 -7.14
CA GLU A 166 -12.06 -18.18 -7.60
C GLU A 166 -13.02 -17.63 -6.53
N ASN A 167 -12.69 -17.83 -5.26
CA ASN A 167 -13.54 -17.49 -4.12
C ASN A 167 -13.03 -16.21 -3.43
N TYR A 168 -13.52 -15.06 -3.83
CA TYR A 168 -13.23 -13.77 -3.20
C TYR A 168 -14.46 -12.85 -3.27
N HIS A 169 -14.46 -11.82 -2.45
CA HIS A 169 -15.48 -10.77 -2.48
C HIS A 169 -14.84 -9.41 -2.27
N PHE A 170 -15.44 -8.39 -2.84
CA PHE A 170 -15.10 -7.00 -2.54
C PHE A 170 -15.88 -6.54 -1.32
N ARG A 171 -15.30 -5.65 -0.54
CA ARG A 171 -15.95 -5.01 0.59
C ARG A 171 -15.76 -3.50 0.51
N LEU A 172 -16.86 -2.77 0.46
CA LEU A 172 -16.84 -1.32 0.63
C LEU A 172 -16.84 -0.99 2.12
N SER A 173 -15.71 -0.50 2.62
CA SER A 173 -15.62 -0.02 4.00
C SER A 173 -16.22 1.38 4.09
N LEU A 174 -17.04 1.59 5.12
CA LEU A 174 -17.68 2.88 5.38
C LEU A 174 -17.05 3.52 6.62
N TRP A 175 -17.09 4.83 6.68
CA TRP A 175 -16.74 5.54 7.90
C TRP A 175 -17.85 5.39 8.96
N ASP A 176 -17.47 5.48 10.22
CA ASP A 176 -18.41 5.37 11.34
C ASP A 176 -18.66 6.77 11.93
N PRO A 177 -19.85 7.36 11.73
CA PRO A 177 -20.18 8.68 12.25
C PRO A 177 -20.28 8.73 13.77
N GLU A 178 -20.41 7.58 14.45
CA GLU A 178 -20.48 7.50 15.91
C GLU A 178 -19.08 7.38 16.56
N ASN A 179 -18.02 7.14 15.77
CA ASN A 179 -16.65 6.94 16.24
C ASN A 179 -15.67 7.82 15.47
N THR A 180 -15.89 9.13 15.56
CA THR A 180 -15.16 10.14 14.76
C THR A 180 -13.68 10.25 15.11
N ASP A 181 -13.25 9.84 16.29
CA ASP A 181 -11.84 9.94 16.74
C ASP A 181 -10.86 9.19 15.86
N LYS A 182 -11.34 8.22 15.07
CA LYS A 182 -10.52 7.42 14.14
C LYS A 182 -10.45 7.98 12.73
N TYR A 183 -11.20 9.03 12.44
CA TYR A 183 -11.34 9.56 11.09
C TYR A 183 -10.99 11.05 11.05
N ILE A 184 -10.55 11.51 9.89
CA ILE A 184 -10.40 12.94 9.64
C ILE A 184 -11.79 13.57 9.68
N GLU A 185 -11.95 14.66 10.43
CA GLU A 185 -13.22 15.36 10.64
C GLU A 185 -13.69 16.09 9.36
N GLN A 186 -14.14 15.31 8.38
CA GLN A 186 -14.67 15.78 7.09
C GLN A 186 -15.87 14.92 6.65
N PRO A 187 -16.99 14.95 7.38
CA PRO A 187 -18.13 14.05 7.15
C PRO A 187 -18.73 14.17 5.75
N GLU A 188 -18.78 15.36 5.17
CA GLU A 188 -19.27 15.58 3.80
C GLU A 188 -18.42 14.86 2.76
N ASN A 189 -17.08 14.93 2.90
CA ASN A 189 -16.15 14.23 2.01
C ASN A 189 -16.27 12.72 2.15
N TRP A 190 -16.43 12.21 3.38
CA TRP A 190 -16.64 10.78 3.62
C TRP A 190 -17.90 10.27 2.92
N ASN A 191 -19.03 10.94 3.16
CA ASN A 191 -20.32 10.56 2.58
C ASN A 191 -20.29 10.63 1.05
N SER A 192 -19.79 11.73 0.49
CA SER A 192 -19.69 11.91 -0.96
C SER A 192 -18.81 10.85 -1.61
N THR A 193 -17.66 10.53 -1.00
CA THR A 193 -16.74 9.50 -1.52
C THR A 193 -17.37 8.11 -1.47
N GLN A 194 -18.03 7.75 -0.36
CA GLN A 194 -18.69 6.46 -0.22
C GLN A 194 -19.82 6.26 -1.22
N ASP A 195 -20.64 7.28 -1.42
CA ASP A 195 -21.75 7.23 -2.37
C ASP A 195 -21.23 7.11 -3.81
N HIS A 196 -20.14 7.81 -4.12
CA HIS A 196 -19.49 7.72 -5.42
C HIS A 196 -18.93 6.31 -5.67
N LEU A 197 -18.21 5.73 -4.70
CA LEU A 197 -17.70 4.36 -4.80
C LEU A 197 -18.81 3.32 -4.92
N ARG A 198 -19.90 3.48 -4.14
CA ARG A 198 -21.07 2.59 -4.22
C ARG A 198 -21.71 2.61 -5.62
N LYS A 199 -21.84 3.81 -6.18
CA LYS A 199 -22.35 3.98 -7.54
C LYS A 199 -21.48 3.25 -8.56
N ILE A 200 -20.15 3.42 -8.48
CA ILE A 200 -19.20 2.76 -9.38
C ILE A 200 -19.28 1.24 -9.28
N LEU A 201 -19.28 0.68 -8.08
CA LEU A 201 -19.37 -0.77 -7.88
C LEU A 201 -20.67 -1.35 -8.46
N ASN A 202 -21.79 -0.65 -8.30
CA ASN A 202 -23.07 -1.04 -8.87
C ASN A 202 -23.06 -0.96 -10.41
N GLU A 203 -22.49 0.10 -11.00
CA GLU A 203 -22.37 0.25 -12.45
C GLU A 203 -21.47 -0.84 -13.07
N LEU A 204 -20.45 -1.29 -12.35
CA LEU A 204 -19.57 -2.38 -12.77
C LEU A 204 -20.18 -3.77 -12.54
N GLY A 205 -21.30 -3.86 -11.85
CA GLY A 205 -21.92 -5.13 -11.48
C GLY A 205 -21.06 -6.00 -10.56
N VAL A 206 -20.16 -5.38 -9.80
CA VAL A 206 -19.28 -6.07 -8.85
C VAL A 206 -20.03 -6.27 -7.52
N PRO A 207 -20.20 -7.51 -7.06
CA PRO A 207 -20.79 -7.76 -5.75
C PRO A 207 -19.86 -7.33 -4.62
N TYR A 208 -20.39 -6.64 -3.59
CA TYR A 208 -19.63 -6.13 -2.45
C TYR A 208 -20.46 -6.14 -1.17
#